data_6f4c8baff901a0421d83f5d0bd2cd199
#
_entry.id   6f4c8baff901a0421d83f5d0bd2cd199
#
_cell.length_a   1.000
_cell.length_b   1.000
_cell.length_c   1.000
_cell.angle_alpha   90.00
_cell.angle_beta   90.00
_cell.angle_gamma   90.00
#
_symmetry.space_group_name_H-M   'P 1'
#
loop_
_entity.id
_entity.type
_entity.pdbx_description
1 polymer ?
#
loop_
_entity_poly.entity_id
_entity_poly.type
_entity_poly.pdbx_seq_one_letter_code
_entity_poly.pdbx_strand_id
1 'polypeptide(L)'
;MTKSPLQIARAAYQPKMPVALQGNVSLKEGAKTQSVADQEEIQKLFPNTYGMPVIEFEPAAQAAEVAPFNVGVILSGGQAPGGHNVICGLFDALKRINPENKLYGFLGGPSGLVDGKYAELTADIID
;
A
#
# COMPACT_ATOMS: atom_id res chain seq x y z
N MET A 1 14.11 27.85 -16.79
CA MET A 1 15.17 26.81 -16.59
C MET A 1 15.03 25.76 -17.67
N THR A 2 16.13 25.40 -18.33
CA THR A 2 16.13 24.35 -19.37
C THR A 2 16.16 22.98 -18.68
N LYS A 3 15.19 22.11 -18.97
CA LYS A 3 15.18 20.75 -18.41
C LYS A 3 16.34 19.94 -18.98
N SER A 4 17.02 19.16 -18.14
CA SER A 4 18.06 18.24 -18.60
C SER A 4 17.48 17.06 -19.40
N PRO A 5 18.27 16.42 -20.29
CA PRO A 5 17.80 15.22 -21.00
C PRO A 5 17.26 14.13 -20.09
N LEU A 6 17.86 13.94 -18.90
CA LEU A 6 17.40 12.97 -17.92
C LEU A 6 16.03 13.34 -17.32
N GLN A 7 15.80 14.62 -17.04
CA GLN A 7 14.50 15.09 -16.56
C GLN A 7 13.40 14.89 -17.62
N ILE A 8 13.73 15.12 -18.90
CA ILE A 8 12.80 14.88 -20.00
C ILE A 8 12.48 13.39 -20.13
N ALA A 9 13.50 12.53 -20.09
CA ALA A 9 13.33 11.09 -20.17
C ALA A 9 12.50 10.53 -19.00
N ARG A 10 12.72 11.01 -17.77
CA ARG A 10 11.95 10.63 -16.58
C ARG A 10 10.48 11.07 -16.68
N ALA A 11 10.23 12.29 -17.17
CA ALA A 11 8.88 12.79 -17.33
C ALA A 11 8.07 12.03 -18.42
N ALA A 12 8.77 11.46 -19.41
CA ALA A 12 8.17 10.65 -20.47
C ALA A 12 7.99 9.17 -20.07
N TYR A 13 8.65 8.72 -19.00
CA TYR A 13 8.57 7.32 -18.58
C TYR A 13 7.18 6.98 -18.05
N GLN A 14 6.58 5.95 -18.61
CA GLN A 14 5.32 5.37 -18.14
C GLN A 14 5.59 3.98 -17.59
N PRO A 15 5.34 3.73 -16.29
CA PRO A 15 5.52 2.40 -15.72
C PRO A 15 4.53 1.40 -16.34
N LYS A 16 5.00 0.18 -16.58
CA LYS A 16 4.13 -0.89 -17.05
C LYS A 16 3.32 -1.43 -15.87
N MET A 17 2.02 -1.20 -15.92
CA MET A 17 1.10 -1.78 -14.94
C MET A 17 0.92 -3.28 -15.22
N PRO A 18 1.05 -4.17 -14.23
CA PRO A 18 0.67 -5.58 -14.38
C PRO A 18 -0.76 -5.73 -14.86
N VAL A 19 -1.01 -6.72 -15.72
CA VAL A 19 -2.35 -6.92 -16.34
C VAL A 19 -3.43 -7.08 -15.26
N ALA A 20 -3.14 -7.82 -14.19
CA ALA A 20 -4.05 -8.01 -13.07
C ALA A 20 -4.48 -6.71 -12.37
N LEU A 21 -3.68 -5.62 -12.50
CA LEU A 21 -3.95 -4.33 -11.85
C LEU A 21 -4.48 -3.27 -12.82
N GLN A 22 -4.76 -3.61 -14.07
CA GLN A 22 -5.25 -2.67 -15.09
C GLN A 22 -6.76 -2.41 -15.03
N GLY A 23 -7.49 -3.14 -14.19
CA GLY A 23 -8.93 -3.03 -14.01
C GLY A 23 -9.37 -3.42 -12.61
N ASN A 24 -10.56 -3.96 -12.52
CA ASN A 24 -11.03 -4.52 -11.24
C ASN A 24 -10.21 -5.75 -10.88
N VAL A 25 -9.95 -5.92 -9.60
CA VAL A 25 -9.08 -6.95 -9.05
C VAL A 25 -9.85 -7.80 -8.06
N SER A 26 -9.66 -9.11 -8.11
CA SER A 26 -10.07 -10.06 -7.09
C SER A 26 -8.84 -10.72 -6.46
N LEU A 27 -9.06 -11.29 -5.29
CA LEU A 27 -8.05 -12.04 -4.56
C LEU A 27 -8.29 -13.53 -4.76
N LYS A 28 -7.20 -14.25 -5.04
CA LYS A 28 -7.19 -15.71 -5.12
C LYS A 28 -6.21 -16.26 -4.11
N GLU A 29 -6.65 -17.23 -3.34
CA GLU A 29 -5.78 -17.98 -2.46
C GLU A 29 -4.96 -18.99 -3.26
N GLY A 30 -3.65 -18.88 -3.16
CA GLY A 30 -2.69 -19.81 -3.73
C GLY A 30 -2.27 -20.90 -2.74
N ALA A 31 -1.04 -21.38 -2.87
CA ALA A 31 -0.50 -22.41 -2.00
C ALA A 31 -0.30 -21.89 -0.56
N LYS A 32 -0.53 -22.77 0.42
CA LYS A 32 -0.16 -22.48 1.81
C LYS A 32 1.35 -22.34 1.94
N THR A 33 1.78 -21.38 2.75
CA THR A 33 3.18 -21.13 3.05
C THR A 33 3.66 -21.95 4.25
N GLN A 34 4.96 -22.16 4.30
CA GLN A 34 5.65 -22.73 5.46
C GLN A 34 7.04 -22.12 5.59
N SER A 35 7.59 -22.10 6.78
CA SER A 35 8.97 -21.67 6.97
C SER A 35 9.96 -22.68 6.41
N VAL A 36 11.14 -22.20 5.99
CA VAL A 36 12.22 -23.06 5.45
C VAL A 36 12.83 -23.94 6.55
N ALA A 37 12.87 -23.43 7.80
CA ALA A 37 13.42 -24.12 8.96
C ALA A 37 12.52 -23.85 10.19
N ASP A 38 12.72 -24.61 11.25
CA ASP A 38 12.10 -24.43 12.57
C ASP A 38 10.57 -24.34 12.52
N GLN A 39 9.94 -25.10 11.64
CA GLN A 39 8.51 -25.00 11.33
C GLN A 39 7.63 -25.16 12.57
N GLU A 40 7.89 -26.15 13.41
CA GLU A 40 7.10 -26.41 14.61
C GLU A 40 7.22 -25.27 15.63
N GLU A 41 8.43 -24.71 15.81
CA GLU A 41 8.66 -23.61 16.75
C GLU A 41 7.99 -22.31 16.24
N ILE A 42 8.13 -22.01 14.97
CA ILE A 42 7.49 -20.82 14.36
C ILE A 42 5.97 -20.95 14.41
N GLN A 43 5.43 -22.13 14.15
CA GLN A 43 3.99 -22.36 14.25
C GLN A 43 3.46 -22.18 15.67
N LYS A 44 4.21 -22.61 16.70
CA LYS A 44 3.84 -22.38 18.10
C LYS A 44 3.86 -20.91 18.46
N LEU A 45 4.86 -20.15 17.98
CA LEU A 45 5.01 -18.73 18.25
C LEU A 45 3.99 -17.87 17.50
N PHE A 46 3.60 -18.27 16.29
CA PHE A 46 2.73 -17.53 15.40
C PHE A 46 1.53 -18.36 14.90
N PRO A 47 0.69 -18.91 15.79
CA PRO A 47 -0.35 -19.88 15.42
C PRO A 47 -1.41 -19.31 14.48
N ASN A 48 -1.63 -17.99 14.50
CA ASN A 48 -2.67 -17.32 13.71
C ASN A 48 -2.19 -16.88 12.33
N THR A 49 -0.88 -16.88 12.07
CA THR A 49 -0.29 -16.37 10.82
C THR A 49 0.57 -17.41 10.11
N TYR A 50 0.98 -18.47 10.80
CA TYR A 50 1.73 -19.56 10.18
C TYR A 50 0.86 -20.35 9.21
N GLY A 51 1.41 -20.63 8.03
CA GLY A 51 0.70 -21.43 7.02
C GLY A 51 -0.37 -20.67 6.24
N MET A 52 -0.46 -19.35 6.39
CA MET A 52 -1.35 -18.54 5.56
C MET A 52 -1.00 -18.71 4.07
N PRO A 53 -2.00 -18.77 3.19
CA PRO A 53 -1.76 -18.92 1.76
C PRO A 53 -1.10 -17.68 1.16
N VAL A 54 -0.37 -17.86 0.07
CA VAL A 54 0.02 -16.74 -0.80
C VAL A 54 -1.26 -16.15 -1.41
N ILE A 55 -1.38 -14.84 -1.38
CA ILE A 55 -2.50 -14.15 -2.03
C ILE A 55 -2.02 -13.68 -3.41
N GLU A 56 -2.76 -14.07 -4.43
CA GLU A 56 -2.54 -13.68 -5.82
C GLU A 56 -3.64 -12.69 -6.25
N PHE A 57 -3.27 -11.74 -7.09
CA PHE A 57 -4.22 -10.82 -7.73
C PHE A 57 -4.61 -11.36 -9.10
N GLU A 58 -5.90 -11.40 -9.37
CA GLU A 58 -6.43 -11.73 -10.69
C GLU A 58 -7.46 -10.70 -11.17
N PRO A 59 -7.64 -10.52 -12.50
CA PRO A 59 -8.65 -9.63 -13.01
C PRO A 59 -10.05 -10.06 -12.58
N ALA A 60 -10.87 -9.09 -12.17
CA ALA A 60 -12.27 -9.30 -11.81
C ALA A 60 -13.22 -8.65 -12.83
N ALA A 61 -14.36 -9.26 -13.08
CA ALA A 61 -15.36 -8.73 -14.01
C ALA A 61 -16.04 -7.46 -13.46
N GLN A 62 -16.16 -7.33 -12.15
CA GLN A 62 -16.84 -6.22 -11.49
C GLN A 62 -15.99 -5.70 -10.34
N ALA A 63 -16.12 -4.40 -10.05
CA ALA A 63 -15.57 -3.83 -8.83
C ALA A 63 -16.29 -4.40 -7.60
N ALA A 64 -15.55 -4.69 -6.55
CA ALA A 64 -16.14 -5.01 -5.27
C ALA A 64 -16.80 -3.75 -4.68
N GLU A 65 -18.02 -3.88 -4.18
CA GLU A 65 -18.62 -2.84 -3.34
C GLU A 65 -17.91 -2.86 -1.98
N VAL A 66 -17.29 -1.76 -1.64
CA VAL A 66 -16.51 -1.64 -0.41
C VAL A 66 -17.11 -0.54 0.45
N ALA A 67 -17.49 -0.87 1.69
CA ALA A 67 -17.88 0.13 2.68
C ALA A 67 -16.71 1.10 2.95
N PRO A 68 -16.97 2.34 3.37
CA PRO A 68 -15.92 3.28 3.72
C PRO A 68 -14.97 2.70 4.77
N PHE A 69 -13.67 2.90 4.58
CA PHE A 69 -12.64 2.44 5.52
C PHE A 69 -11.52 3.46 5.68
N ASN A 70 -10.79 3.32 6.78
CA ASN A 70 -9.68 4.19 7.12
C ASN A 70 -8.36 3.45 6.92
N VAL A 71 -7.38 4.15 6.36
CA VAL A 71 -6.02 3.61 6.17
C VAL A 71 -5.02 4.48 6.93
N GLY A 72 -4.12 3.84 7.65
CA GLY A 72 -2.99 4.50 8.29
C GLY A 72 -1.70 4.26 7.51
N VAL A 73 -0.91 5.30 7.29
CA VAL A 73 0.41 5.19 6.66
C VAL A 73 1.51 5.56 7.64
N ILE A 74 2.55 4.72 7.69
CA ILE A 74 3.74 4.91 8.52
C ILE A 74 4.95 4.86 7.61
N LEU A 75 5.75 5.92 7.62
CA LEU A 75 7.07 5.91 7.00
C LEU A 75 8.10 5.56 8.07
N SER A 76 8.82 4.46 7.88
CA SER A 76 9.83 3.95 8.81
C SER A 76 11.21 3.97 8.17
N GLY A 77 12.23 4.24 8.96
CA GLY A 77 13.63 4.30 8.52
C GLY A 77 14.10 5.72 8.19
N GLY A 78 15.22 5.80 7.47
CA GLY A 78 15.79 7.08 7.03
C GLY A 78 15.07 7.69 5.83
N GLN A 79 15.56 8.81 5.36
CA GLN A 79 15.01 9.45 4.16
C GLN A 79 15.16 8.53 2.93
N ALA A 80 14.02 8.23 2.30
CA ALA A 80 13.98 7.51 1.03
C ALA A 80 13.23 8.36 0.00
N PRO A 81 13.72 8.46 -1.25
CA PRO A 81 13.01 9.16 -2.30
C PRO A 81 11.68 8.46 -2.61
N GLY A 82 10.63 9.23 -2.83
CA GLY A 82 9.34 8.72 -3.29
C GLY A 82 8.30 8.46 -2.20
N GLY A 83 8.60 8.66 -0.91
CA GLY A 83 7.63 8.46 0.16
C GLY A 83 6.34 9.28 -0.02
N HIS A 84 6.45 10.55 -0.37
CA HIS A 84 5.29 11.39 -0.65
C HIS A 84 4.51 10.93 -1.89
N ASN A 85 5.16 10.39 -2.92
CA ASN A 85 4.47 9.82 -4.08
C ASN A 85 3.62 8.61 -3.70
N VAL A 86 4.09 7.78 -2.75
CA VAL A 86 3.32 6.67 -2.21
C VAL A 86 2.10 7.19 -1.46
N ILE A 87 2.26 8.22 -0.64
CA ILE A 87 1.16 8.84 0.12
C ILE A 87 0.12 9.43 -0.83
N CYS A 88 0.53 10.22 -1.82
CA CYS A 88 -0.37 10.79 -2.84
C CYS A 88 -1.11 9.68 -3.61
N GLY A 89 -0.39 8.65 -4.05
CA GLY A 89 -0.99 7.53 -4.76
C GLY A 89 -2.00 6.74 -3.93
N LEU A 90 -1.72 6.55 -2.64
CA LEU A 90 -2.67 5.95 -1.70
C LEU A 90 -3.91 6.81 -1.51
N PHE A 91 -3.74 8.12 -1.32
CA PHE A 91 -4.85 9.06 -1.17
C PHE A 91 -5.76 9.04 -2.40
N ASP A 92 -5.19 9.19 -3.59
CA ASP A 92 -5.94 9.18 -4.84
C ASP A 92 -6.69 7.86 -5.05
N ALA A 93 -6.03 6.73 -4.77
CA ALA A 93 -6.64 5.41 -4.89
C ALA A 93 -7.80 5.24 -3.90
N LEU A 94 -7.62 5.64 -2.64
CA LEU A 94 -8.66 5.57 -1.62
C LEU A 94 -9.89 6.42 -1.99
N LYS A 95 -9.67 7.66 -2.45
CA LYS A 95 -10.76 8.56 -2.87
C LYS A 95 -11.47 8.09 -4.13
N ARG A 96 -10.77 7.37 -5.01
CA ARG A 96 -11.37 6.76 -6.20
C ARG A 96 -12.24 5.54 -5.85
N ILE A 97 -11.84 4.74 -4.87
CA ILE A 97 -12.61 3.59 -4.40
C ILE A 97 -13.88 4.06 -3.68
N ASN A 98 -13.74 4.95 -2.74
CA ASN A 98 -14.87 5.56 -2.03
C ASN A 98 -14.46 6.96 -1.51
N PRO A 99 -15.16 8.04 -1.86
CA PRO A 99 -14.84 9.39 -1.40
C PRO A 99 -14.83 9.57 0.13
N GLU A 100 -15.54 8.71 0.86
CA GLU A 100 -15.60 8.75 2.34
C GLU A 100 -14.39 8.08 3.00
N ASN A 101 -13.56 7.35 2.24
CA ASN A 101 -12.32 6.76 2.76
C ASN A 101 -11.39 7.84 3.30
N LYS A 102 -10.69 7.53 4.40
CA LYS A 102 -9.74 8.45 5.04
C LYS A 102 -8.34 7.85 5.06
N LEU A 103 -7.36 8.74 4.88
CA LEU A 103 -5.95 8.42 5.03
C LEU A 103 -5.38 9.18 6.22
N TYR A 104 -4.71 8.49 7.12
CA TYR A 104 -4.03 9.05 8.29
C TYR A 104 -2.53 8.83 8.20
N GLY A 105 -1.74 9.89 8.39
CA GLY A 105 -0.30 9.82 8.51
C GLY A 105 0.15 9.78 9.96
N PHE A 106 0.93 8.77 10.37
CA PHE A 106 1.50 8.71 11.70
C PHE A 106 2.78 9.55 11.77
N LEU A 107 2.83 10.46 12.75
CA LEU A 107 3.89 11.44 12.90
C LEU A 107 5.06 10.85 13.70
N GLY A 108 6.28 10.88 13.11
CA GLY A 108 7.47 10.33 13.75
C GLY A 108 7.64 8.80 13.57
N GLY A 109 7.03 8.25 12.51
CA GLY A 109 7.16 6.83 12.19
C GLY A 109 6.46 5.90 13.19
N PRO A 110 7.05 4.73 13.52
CA PRO A 110 6.44 3.76 14.43
C PRO A 110 6.09 4.29 15.81
N SER A 111 6.87 5.26 16.34
CA SER A 111 6.56 5.89 17.62
C SER A 111 5.24 6.64 17.60
N GLY A 112 4.91 7.27 16.48
CA GLY A 112 3.62 7.94 16.31
C GLY A 112 2.42 7.00 16.40
N LEU A 113 2.57 5.76 15.92
CA LEU A 113 1.54 4.75 16.10
C LEU A 113 1.36 4.37 17.57
N VAL A 114 2.47 4.13 18.27
CA VAL A 114 2.46 3.75 19.71
C VAL A 114 1.87 4.88 20.57
N ASP A 115 2.27 6.12 20.27
CA ASP A 115 1.84 7.31 21.01
C ASP A 115 0.47 7.85 20.57
N GLY A 116 -0.13 7.29 19.52
CA GLY A 116 -1.39 7.78 18.94
C GLY A 116 -1.27 9.15 18.27
N LYS A 117 -0.08 9.51 17.79
CA LYS A 117 0.18 10.79 17.11
C LYS A 117 -0.01 10.65 15.61
N TYR A 118 -1.11 11.15 15.10
CA TYR A 118 -1.44 11.10 13.68
C TYR A 118 -2.17 12.36 13.21
N ALA A 119 -2.20 12.58 11.91
CA ALA A 119 -3.00 13.60 11.27
C ALA A 119 -3.80 12.99 10.12
N GLU A 120 -5.03 13.45 9.91
CA GLU A 120 -5.78 13.11 8.70
C GLU A 120 -5.13 13.83 7.50
N LEU A 121 -4.78 13.08 6.48
CA LEU A 121 -4.21 13.60 5.25
C LEU A 121 -5.34 13.98 4.30
N THR A 122 -5.54 15.28 4.15
CA THR A 122 -6.53 15.88 3.24
C THR A 122 -5.87 16.34 1.95
N ALA A 123 -6.67 16.66 0.91
CA ALA A 123 -6.16 17.21 -0.34
C ALA A 123 -5.26 18.44 -0.12
N ASP A 124 -5.67 19.35 0.76
CA ASP A 124 -4.89 20.58 1.06
C ASP A 124 -3.54 20.31 1.71
N ILE A 125 -3.32 19.12 2.28
CA ILE A 125 -2.04 18.73 2.90
C ILE A 125 -1.16 18.00 1.88
N ILE A 126 -1.78 17.35 0.89
CA ILE A 126 -1.09 16.48 -0.09
C ILE A 126 -0.66 17.27 -1.33
N ASP A 127 -1.39 18.30 -1.74
CA ASP A 127 -1.06 19.23 -2.84
C ASP A 127 0.03 20.25 -2.41
#